data_7a9d9423368fc04a81904be4f5696f16
#
_entry.id   7a9d9423368fc04a81904be4f5696f16
#
_cell.length_a   1.000
_cell.length_b   1.000
_cell.length_c   1.000
_cell.angle_alpha   90.00
_cell.angle_beta   90.00
_cell.angle_gamma   90.00
#
_symmetry.space_group_name_H-M   'P 1'
#
loop_
_entity.id
_entity.type
_entity.pdbx_description
1 polymer ?
#
loop_
_entity_poly.entity_id
_entity_poly.type
_entity_poly.pdbx_seq_one_letter_code
_entity_poly.pdbx_strand_id
1 'polypeptide(L)'
;MLSKVKLAKRISTDVFDAELLDLIAAGMADLRLIGIEFTSAEVKDEHDAVVDYTLTDPLVVRAVVTYCLLHFGSPDDFDRLKRSYDEQKGQLRETHGYGLTDATGGAT
;
A
#
# COMPACT_ATOMS: atom_id res chain seq x y z
N MET A 1 2.92 0.32 9.44
CA MET A 1 1.83 0.01 8.49
C MET A 1 0.71 -0.82 9.09
N LEU A 2 1.05 -1.85 9.85
CA LEU A 2 0.03 -2.75 10.39
C LEU A 2 -0.99 -2.01 11.25
N SER A 3 -0.56 -1.15 12.14
CA SER A 3 -1.47 -0.40 13.01
C SER A 3 -2.39 0.54 12.22
N LYS A 4 -1.90 1.10 11.12
CA LYS A 4 -2.73 1.98 10.27
C LYS A 4 -3.84 1.19 9.57
N VAL A 5 -3.53 0.00 9.08
CA VAL A 5 -4.51 -0.86 8.43
C VAL A 5 -5.54 -1.33 9.46
N LYS A 6 -5.08 -1.77 10.63
CA LYS A 6 -5.97 -2.22 11.70
C LYS A 6 -6.91 -1.11 12.15
N LEU A 7 -6.40 0.10 12.30
CA LEU A 7 -7.23 1.25 12.67
C LEU A 7 -8.26 1.54 11.60
N ALA A 8 -7.86 1.55 10.33
CA ALA A 8 -8.77 1.83 9.22
C ALA A 8 -9.89 0.79 9.10
N LYS A 9 -9.59 -0.47 9.41
CA LYS A 9 -10.55 -1.57 9.36
C LYS A 9 -11.25 -1.79 10.69
N ARG A 10 -10.85 -1.06 11.73
CA ARG A 10 -11.40 -1.16 13.10
C ARG A 10 -11.20 -2.55 13.69
N ILE A 11 -9.99 -3.10 13.50
CA ILE A 11 -9.60 -4.40 14.05
C ILE A 11 -8.77 -4.16 15.30
N SER A 12 -9.17 -4.75 16.42
CA SER A 12 -8.46 -4.62 17.68
C SER A 12 -7.77 -5.91 18.12
N THR A 13 -8.01 -7.00 17.41
CA THR A 13 -7.39 -8.31 17.72
C THR A 13 -6.13 -8.52 16.87
N ASP A 14 -5.23 -9.39 17.35
CA ASP A 14 -4.03 -9.76 16.59
C ASP A 14 -4.22 -11.01 15.72
N VAL A 15 -5.42 -11.57 15.73
CA VAL A 15 -5.71 -12.83 15.01
C VAL A 15 -5.43 -12.71 13.51
N PHE A 16 -5.64 -11.52 12.95
CA PHE A 16 -5.49 -11.30 11.50
C PHE A 16 -4.16 -10.68 11.10
N ASP A 17 -3.22 -10.53 12.03
CA ASP A 17 -1.98 -9.80 11.74
C ASP A 17 -1.20 -10.43 10.59
N ALA A 18 -1.07 -11.76 10.55
CA ALA A 18 -0.33 -12.42 9.48
C ALA A 18 -0.98 -12.17 8.13
N GLU A 19 -2.31 -12.26 8.06
CA GLU A 19 -3.03 -12.01 6.82
C GLU A 19 -2.89 -10.55 6.38
N LEU A 20 -2.96 -9.62 7.33
CA LEU A 20 -2.82 -8.19 7.02
C LEU A 20 -1.40 -7.86 6.55
N LEU A 21 -0.39 -8.49 7.14
CA LEU A 21 1.00 -8.31 6.69
C LEU A 21 1.17 -8.80 5.25
N ASP A 22 0.57 -9.93 4.91
CA ASP A 22 0.60 -10.43 3.54
C ASP A 22 -0.07 -9.45 2.57
N LEU A 23 -1.19 -8.85 2.97
CA LEU A 23 -1.88 -7.87 2.13
C LEU A 23 -1.07 -6.59 1.97
N ILE A 24 -0.39 -6.14 3.02
CA ILE A 24 0.50 -4.98 2.93
C ILE A 24 1.61 -5.25 1.91
N ALA A 25 2.24 -6.42 2.01
CA ALA A 25 3.30 -6.80 1.07
C ALA A 25 2.76 -6.88 -0.36
N ALA A 26 1.58 -7.45 -0.53
CA ALA A 26 0.94 -7.55 -1.85
C ALA A 26 0.60 -6.18 -2.42
N GLY A 27 0.11 -5.27 -1.58
CA GLY A 27 -0.19 -3.90 -2.01
C GLY A 27 1.05 -3.16 -2.47
N MET A 28 2.15 -3.31 -1.73
CA MET A 28 3.43 -2.73 -2.14
C MET A 28 3.89 -3.30 -3.48
N ALA A 29 3.76 -4.62 -3.64
CA ALA A 29 4.14 -5.27 -4.89
C ALA A 29 3.27 -4.80 -6.07
N ASP A 30 1.98 -4.61 -5.84
CA ASP A 30 1.06 -4.12 -6.86
C ASP A 30 1.48 -2.73 -7.37
N LEU A 31 1.84 -1.84 -6.45
CA LEU A 31 2.30 -0.50 -6.83
C LEU A 31 3.61 -0.55 -7.59
N ARG A 32 4.55 -1.40 -7.18
CA ARG A 32 5.82 -1.54 -7.89
C ARG A 32 5.64 -2.14 -9.26
N LEU A 33 4.67 -3.03 -9.42
CA LEU A 33 4.39 -3.67 -10.69
C LEU A 33 4.00 -2.66 -11.78
N ILE A 34 3.32 -1.59 -11.40
CA ILE A 34 2.95 -0.53 -12.34
C ILE A 34 4.00 0.58 -12.41
N GLY A 35 5.17 0.38 -11.81
CA GLY A 35 6.30 1.28 -11.96
C GLY A 35 6.45 2.36 -10.91
N ILE A 36 5.68 2.32 -9.84
CA ILE A 36 5.79 3.31 -8.77
C ILE A 36 6.97 2.93 -7.88
N GLU A 37 7.90 3.87 -7.72
CA GLU A 37 9.08 3.67 -6.89
C GLU A 37 8.89 4.33 -5.54
N PHE A 38 9.22 3.60 -4.49
CA PHE A 38 9.15 4.11 -3.12
C PHE A 38 10.06 3.26 -2.22
N THR A 39 10.42 3.84 -1.09
CA THR A 39 11.25 3.17 -0.10
C THR A 39 10.40 2.47 0.93
N SER A 40 10.75 1.25 1.26
CA SER A 40 10.11 0.50 2.34
C SER A 40 11.18 -0.26 3.12
N ALA A 41 10.84 -0.62 4.36
CA ALA A 41 11.72 -1.42 5.20
C ALA A 41 10.88 -2.44 5.96
N GLU A 42 11.43 -3.63 6.12
CA GLU A 42 10.83 -4.65 6.97
C GLU A 42 11.19 -4.37 8.42
N VAL A 43 10.24 -4.54 9.32
CA VAL A 43 10.48 -4.54 10.76
C VAL A 43 10.45 -5.98 11.21
N LYS A 44 11.55 -6.43 11.80
CA LYS A 44 11.69 -7.83 12.21
C LYS A 44 11.80 -7.94 13.72
N ASP A 45 11.34 -9.08 14.23
CA ASP A 45 11.48 -9.38 15.65
C ASP A 45 12.81 -10.08 15.92
N GLU A 46 13.00 -10.54 17.17
CA GLU A 46 14.23 -11.22 17.61
C GLU A 46 14.45 -12.57 16.93
N HIS A 47 13.42 -13.13 16.29
CA HIS A 47 13.50 -14.39 15.56
C HIS A 47 13.65 -14.18 14.06
N ASP A 48 13.91 -12.93 13.63
CA ASP A 48 14.07 -12.56 12.23
C ASP A 48 12.78 -12.72 11.41
N ALA A 49 11.65 -12.74 12.09
CA ALA A 49 10.33 -12.77 11.43
C ALA A 49 9.83 -11.36 11.18
N VAL A 50 9.27 -11.12 9.99
CA VAL A 50 8.70 -9.82 9.65
C VAL A 50 7.43 -9.62 10.47
N VAL A 51 7.39 -8.54 11.25
CA VAL A 51 6.24 -8.20 12.09
C VAL A 51 5.55 -6.91 11.65
N ASP A 52 6.15 -6.16 10.74
CA ASP A 52 5.55 -4.95 10.19
C ASP A 52 6.37 -4.47 8.99
N TYR A 53 5.89 -3.41 8.36
CA TYR A 53 6.59 -2.70 7.28
C TYR A 53 6.55 -1.20 7.57
N THR A 54 7.60 -0.50 7.17
CA THR A 54 7.69 0.95 7.28
C THR A 54 7.69 1.56 5.89
N LEU A 55 6.79 2.51 5.67
CA LEU A 55 6.70 3.30 4.44
C LEU A 55 6.73 4.76 4.84
N THR A 56 7.43 5.59 4.08
CA THR A 56 7.59 7.00 4.40
C THR A 56 6.76 7.93 3.52
N ASP A 57 6.43 7.51 2.30
CA ASP A 57 5.64 8.35 1.38
C ASP A 57 4.16 8.28 1.76
N PRO A 58 3.55 9.42 2.17
CA PRO A 58 2.15 9.40 2.62
C PRO A 58 1.15 8.92 1.56
N LEU A 59 1.40 9.20 0.29
CA LEU A 59 0.50 8.77 -0.77
C LEU A 59 0.61 7.27 -1.02
N VAL A 60 1.81 6.71 -0.89
CA VAL A 60 2.01 5.27 -0.97
C VAL A 60 1.36 4.58 0.23
N VAL A 61 1.53 5.13 1.44
CA VAL A 61 0.88 4.60 2.64
C VAL A 61 -0.64 4.53 2.44
N ARG A 62 -1.23 5.61 1.94
CA ARG A 62 -2.67 5.68 1.72
C ARG A 62 -3.14 4.63 0.71
N ALA A 63 -2.41 4.46 -0.38
CA ALA A 63 -2.76 3.47 -1.40
C ALA A 63 -2.67 2.04 -0.87
N VAL A 64 -1.63 1.73 -0.08
CA VAL A 64 -1.47 0.41 0.50
C VAL A 64 -2.58 0.12 1.50
N VAL A 65 -2.96 1.11 2.32
CA VAL A 65 -4.09 0.95 3.25
C VAL A 65 -5.37 0.65 2.46
N THR A 66 -5.64 1.40 1.40
CA THR A 66 -6.84 1.18 0.57
C THR A 66 -6.82 -0.22 -0.04
N TYR A 67 -5.67 -0.67 -0.53
CA TYR A 67 -5.52 -2.03 -1.05
C TYR A 67 -5.92 -3.07 0.01
N CYS A 68 -5.44 -2.89 1.23
CA CYS A 68 -5.77 -3.81 2.31
C CYS A 68 -7.27 -3.81 2.63
N LEU A 69 -7.90 -2.64 2.67
CA LEU A 69 -9.34 -2.54 2.91
C LEU A 69 -10.12 -3.23 1.81
N LEU A 70 -9.65 -3.12 0.57
CA LEU A 70 -10.30 -3.69 -0.60
C LEU A 70 -10.25 -5.21 -0.58
N HIS A 71 -9.15 -5.78 -0.15
CA HIS A 71 -8.90 -7.21 -0.26
C HIS A 71 -9.08 -8.01 1.03
N PHE A 72 -9.30 -7.33 2.16
CA PHE A 72 -9.51 -8.03 3.43
C PHE A 72 -11.01 -8.31 3.61
N GLY A 73 -11.36 -9.59 3.69
CA GLY A 73 -12.76 -10.00 3.86
C GLY A 73 -13.58 -9.69 2.62
N SER A 74 -14.83 -9.29 2.83
CA SER A 74 -15.77 -8.97 1.75
C SER A 74 -16.41 -7.62 2.07
N PRO A 75 -15.73 -6.51 1.75
CA PRO A 75 -16.26 -5.19 2.11
C PRO A 75 -17.53 -4.86 1.33
N ASP A 76 -18.50 -4.26 2.01
CA ASP A 76 -19.77 -3.84 1.40
C ASP A 76 -19.57 -2.74 0.36
N ASP A 77 -18.52 -1.94 0.53
CA ASP A 77 -18.22 -0.82 -0.34
C ASP A 77 -17.09 -1.13 -1.33
N PHE A 78 -17.04 -2.37 -1.80
CA PHE A 78 -15.98 -2.85 -2.69
C PHE A 78 -15.79 -1.96 -3.91
N ASP A 79 -16.87 -1.58 -4.59
CA ASP A 79 -16.77 -0.78 -5.81
C ASP A 79 -16.19 0.60 -5.53
N ARG A 80 -16.56 1.21 -4.40
CA ARG A 80 -16.02 2.51 -4.00
C ARG A 80 -14.53 2.40 -3.68
N LEU A 81 -14.16 1.36 -2.94
CA LEU A 81 -12.75 1.13 -2.58
C LEU A 81 -11.91 0.87 -3.84
N LYS A 82 -12.43 0.08 -4.76
CA LYS A 82 -11.71 -0.22 -6.00
C LYS A 82 -11.48 1.04 -6.82
N ARG A 83 -12.50 1.88 -6.96
CA ARG A 83 -12.37 3.14 -7.68
C ARG A 83 -11.37 4.06 -7.00
N SER A 84 -11.44 4.14 -5.68
CA SER A 84 -10.53 4.96 -4.89
C SER A 84 -9.07 4.50 -5.08
N TYR A 85 -8.84 3.19 -5.06
CA TYR A 85 -7.52 2.63 -5.25
C TYR A 85 -7.00 2.94 -6.66
N ASP A 86 -7.85 2.78 -7.68
CA ASP A 86 -7.46 3.07 -9.06
C ASP A 86 -7.08 4.54 -9.23
N GLU A 87 -7.83 5.44 -8.60
CA GLU A 87 -7.52 6.87 -8.63
C GLU A 87 -6.21 7.17 -7.92
N GLN A 88 -5.97 6.53 -6.78
CA GLN A 88 -4.73 6.69 -6.03
C GLN A 88 -3.52 6.22 -6.85
N LYS A 89 -3.65 5.10 -7.55
CA LYS A 89 -2.58 4.61 -8.44
C LYS A 89 -2.28 5.60 -9.55
N GLY A 90 -3.33 6.16 -10.16
CA GLY A 90 -3.16 7.18 -11.19
C GLY A 90 -2.45 8.41 -10.67
N GLN A 91 -2.81 8.87 -9.48
CA GLN A 91 -2.18 10.02 -8.85
C GLN A 91 -0.71 9.75 -8.54
N LEU A 92 -0.40 8.55 -8.05
CA LEU A 92 0.98 8.16 -7.75
C LEU A 92 1.84 8.12 -9.01
N ARG A 93 1.31 7.64 -10.11
CA ARG A 93 2.05 7.60 -11.36
C ARG A 93 2.41 8.99 -11.85
N GLU A 94 1.53 9.96 -11.64
CA GLU A 94 1.81 11.35 -11.99
C GLU A 94 2.83 11.99 -11.04
N THR A 95 2.63 11.83 -9.73
CA THR A 95 3.47 12.52 -8.74
C THR A 95 4.87 11.95 -8.66
N HIS A 96 5.05 10.68 -8.96
CA HIS A 96 6.37 10.05 -8.94
C HIS A 96 7.06 10.16 -10.29
N GLY A 97 6.51 10.92 -11.21
CA GLY A 97 7.11 11.17 -12.51
C GLY A 97 7.24 9.93 -13.37
N TYR A 98 6.59 8.90 -13.02
CA TYR A 98 6.66 7.66 -13.74
C TYR A 98 6.10 7.83 -15.15
N GLY A 99 6.93 7.55 -16.14
CA GLY A 99 6.53 7.72 -17.51
C GLY A 99 6.71 9.13 -18.02
N LEU A 100 7.17 10.02 -17.17
CA LEU A 100 7.54 11.36 -17.58
C LEU A 100 9.02 11.36 -17.90
N THR A 101 8.88 11.50 -17.17
CA THR A 101 9.88 11.74 -17.23
C THR A 101 10.42 11.98 -17.84
N ASP A 102 10.35 12.23 -17.69
CA ASP A 102 10.74 12.35 -18.15
C ASP A 102 10.84 12.86 -18.60
N ALA A 103 10.98 12.97 -18.67
CA ALA A 103 11.04 13.37 -19.01
C ALA A 103 11.05 13.83 -19.35
N THR A 104 11.21 14.03 -19.41
CA THR A 104 11.22 14.36 -19.66
C THR A 104 11.24 14.58 -19.78
N GLY A 105 11.50 14.63 -19.83
CA GLY A 105 11.55 14.73 -19.79
C GLY A 105 11.50 14.97 -19.80
N GLY A 106 11.81 15.21 -19.90
CA GLY A 106 11.73 15.34 -19.73
C GLY A 106 11.58 15.62 -19.69
N ALA A 107 11.82 15.92 -19.85
CA ALA A 107 11.69 16.05 -19.77
C ALA A 107 11.59 16.15 -19.76
N THR A 108 11.81 16.42 -20.07
CA THR A 108 11.80 16.44 -20.06
C THR A 108 11.92 16.44 -19.89
#